data_3ae7db426f3504e682356b7fa207d5b2
#
_entry.id   3ae7db426f3504e682356b7fa207d5b2
#
_cell.length_a   1.000
_cell.length_b   1.000
_cell.length_c   1.000
_cell.angle_alpha   90.00
_cell.angle_beta   90.00
_cell.angle_gamma   90.00
#
_symmetry.space_group_name_H-M   'P 1'
#
loop_
_entity.id
_entity.type
_entity.pdbx_description
1 polymer ?
#
loop_
_entity_poly.entity_id
_entity_poly.type
_entity_poly.pdbx_seq_one_letter_code
_entity_poly.pdbx_strand_id
1 'polypeptide(L)'
;MCGRYRRTTAAEELARRYHIPIPPQRDLPISWNIAPTQDVLAIRFNPESKQRTLDTLRWGLIPSWAKDPKIAYKTINARVETVDTAPSYRQAFMKRRCLIPVDGFYEWKKVLGGKIPYTISMKNNSPFVFAGLWEGWNDPSTDEWLRTCTIITGEPNGFVRGIHTRMPVILSEEHHNAWLCGEAGKEILVPYPADRMKAWPISARVNDPKNDDPEIVAPVELESVARQEDSPQLL
;
A
#
# COMPACT_ATOMS: atom_id res chain seq x y z
N MET A 1 -9.40 -1.23 -5.74
CA MET A 1 -8.18 -0.40 -5.57
C MET A 1 -7.68 -0.65 -4.16
N CYS A 2 -6.38 -0.88 -3.98
CA CYS A 2 -5.79 -1.16 -2.68
C CYS A 2 -6.05 0.03 -1.72
N GLY A 3 -6.95 -0.13 -0.78
CA GLY A 3 -7.33 0.87 0.20
C GLY A 3 -7.03 0.45 1.63
N ARG A 4 -6.43 -0.73 1.82
CA ARG A 4 -6.12 -1.28 3.14
C ARG A 4 -5.01 -2.32 3.05
N TYR A 5 -4.05 -2.27 4.00
CA TYR A 5 -3.00 -3.29 4.07
C TYR A 5 -2.50 -3.47 5.51
N ARG A 6 -1.64 -4.44 5.74
CA ARG A 6 -0.96 -4.65 7.02
C ARG A 6 0.55 -4.60 6.86
N ARG A 7 1.22 -4.12 7.89
CA ARG A 7 2.66 -4.20 8.08
C ARG A 7 2.94 -4.67 9.51
N THR A 8 3.25 -5.94 9.63
CA THR A 8 3.49 -6.62 10.91
C THR A 8 4.97 -6.94 11.13
N THR A 9 5.80 -6.76 10.10
CA THR A 9 7.25 -6.80 10.22
C THR A 9 7.77 -5.50 10.85
N ALA A 10 8.59 -5.61 11.89
CA ALA A 10 9.15 -4.47 12.61
C ALA A 10 10.10 -3.64 11.72
N ALA A 11 10.26 -2.35 12.04
CA ALA A 11 11.07 -1.42 11.26
C ALA A 11 12.54 -1.84 11.17
N GLU A 12 13.11 -2.38 12.26
CA GLU A 12 14.49 -2.86 12.31
C GLU A 12 14.70 -4.09 11.40
N GLU A 13 13.72 -4.97 11.32
CA GLU A 13 13.78 -6.13 10.43
C GLU A 13 13.70 -5.71 8.97
N LEU A 14 12.81 -4.75 8.66
CA LEU A 14 12.72 -4.14 7.33
C LEU A 14 14.05 -3.46 6.96
N ALA A 15 14.65 -2.70 7.88
CA ALA A 15 15.93 -2.05 7.64
C ALA A 15 17.03 -3.06 7.29
N ARG A 16 17.12 -4.17 8.04
CA ARG A 16 18.06 -5.26 7.74
C ARG A 16 17.78 -5.91 6.39
N ARG A 17 16.52 -6.26 6.12
CA ARG A 17 16.11 -6.93 4.88
C ARG A 17 16.39 -6.11 3.63
N TYR A 18 16.14 -4.81 3.70
CA TYR A 18 16.29 -3.92 2.55
C TYR A 18 17.61 -3.14 2.55
N HIS A 19 18.60 -3.57 3.38
CA HIS A 19 19.93 -2.98 3.47
C HIS A 19 19.90 -1.46 3.72
N ILE A 20 19.15 -1.05 4.71
CA ILE A 20 19.00 0.35 5.10
C ILE A 20 19.90 0.61 6.30
N PRO A 21 20.94 1.43 6.18
CA PRO A 21 21.93 1.63 7.24
C PRO A 21 21.42 2.49 8.41
N ILE A 22 20.37 3.27 8.18
CA ILE A 22 19.85 4.23 9.17
C ILE A 22 18.43 3.81 9.55
N PRO A 23 18.15 3.56 10.84
CA PRO A 23 16.79 3.29 11.32
C PRO A 23 15.86 4.49 11.06
N PRO A 24 14.54 4.28 11.00
CA PRO A 24 13.59 5.36 10.76
C PRO A 24 13.70 6.43 11.84
N GLN A 25 13.56 7.69 11.46
CA GLN A 25 13.55 8.82 12.42
C GLN A 25 12.39 8.74 13.40
N ARG A 26 11.32 8.06 13.03
CA ARG A 26 10.15 7.81 13.85
C ARG A 26 9.79 6.34 13.72
N ASP A 27 9.79 5.63 14.84
CA ASP A 27 9.29 4.27 14.90
C ASP A 27 7.76 4.28 14.79
N LEU A 28 7.24 3.55 13.81
CA LEU A 28 5.82 3.28 13.68
C LEU A 28 5.54 1.87 14.17
N PRO A 29 4.58 1.69 15.09
CA PRO A 29 4.20 0.37 15.55
C PRO A 29 3.75 -0.50 14.37
N ILE A 30 3.86 -1.81 14.53
CA ILE A 30 3.22 -2.75 13.60
C ILE A 30 1.71 -2.46 13.55
N SER A 31 1.11 -2.70 12.39
CA SER A 31 -0.34 -2.54 12.23
C SER A 31 -0.89 -3.64 11.33
N TRP A 32 -2.01 -4.19 11.75
CA TRP A 32 -2.77 -5.19 11.01
C TRP A 32 -3.80 -4.55 10.07
N ASN A 33 -4.04 -3.24 10.18
CA ASN A 33 -5.15 -2.59 9.47
C ASN A 33 -4.87 -1.14 9.06
N ILE A 34 -3.81 -0.92 8.33
CA ILE A 34 -3.40 0.41 7.85
C ILE A 34 -4.41 0.93 6.82
N ALA A 35 -4.92 2.13 7.07
CA ALA A 35 -5.90 2.84 6.24
C ALA A 35 -5.31 4.12 5.61
N PRO A 36 -5.91 4.64 4.53
CA PRO A 36 -5.55 5.94 3.98
C PRO A 36 -5.51 7.04 5.04
N THR A 37 -4.65 8.03 4.84
CA THR A 37 -4.35 9.17 5.71
C THR A 37 -3.53 8.87 6.96
N GLN A 38 -3.24 7.62 7.24
CA GLN A 38 -2.29 7.25 8.29
C GLN A 38 -0.85 7.39 7.84
N ASP A 39 0.06 7.53 8.81
CA ASP A 39 1.48 7.50 8.59
C ASP A 39 1.95 6.07 8.30
N VAL A 40 2.82 5.91 7.32
CA VAL A 40 3.32 4.61 6.85
C VAL A 40 4.83 4.65 6.64
N LEU A 41 5.48 3.51 6.78
CA LEU A 41 6.89 3.38 6.41
C LEU A 41 7.06 3.31 4.89
N ALA A 42 8.06 4.02 4.39
CA ALA A 42 8.45 3.99 2.98
C ALA A 42 9.97 3.98 2.83
N ILE A 43 10.46 3.13 1.96
CA ILE A 43 11.87 3.08 1.59
C ILE A 43 12.08 4.08 0.46
N ARG A 44 13.02 5.01 0.65
CA ARG A 44 13.43 5.98 -0.36
C ARG A 44 14.94 5.86 -0.63
N PHE A 45 15.38 6.44 -1.71
CA PHE A 45 16.80 6.59 -2.04
C PHE A 45 17.20 8.05 -1.87
N ASN A 46 18.27 8.26 -1.09
CA ASN A 46 18.89 9.58 -0.96
C ASN A 46 20.05 9.68 -1.98
N PRO A 47 19.93 10.55 -3.00
CA PRO A 47 20.98 10.64 -4.04
C PRO A 47 22.30 11.23 -3.55
N GLU A 48 22.27 12.01 -2.46
CA GLU A 48 23.48 12.63 -1.88
C GLU A 48 24.34 11.59 -1.14
N SER A 49 23.72 10.84 -0.23
CA SER A 49 24.38 9.77 0.52
C SER A 49 24.51 8.47 -0.27
N LYS A 50 23.81 8.34 -1.40
CA LYS A 50 23.69 7.11 -2.21
C LYS A 50 23.18 5.91 -1.40
N GLN A 51 22.36 6.17 -0.41
CA GLN A 51 21.83 5.16 0.51
C GLN A 51 20.31 5.13 0.51
N ARG A 52 19.77 3.96 0.85
CA ARG A 52 18.34 3.84 1.14
C ARG A 52 18.05 4.38 2.54
N THR A 53 16.88 4.99 2.70
CA THR A 53 16.34 5.44 3.99
C THR A 53 14.98 4.81 4.23
N LEU A 54 14.62 4.58 5.49
CA LEU A 54 13.29 4.19 5.90
C LEU A 54 12.62 5.38 6.56
N ASP A 55 11.67 5.97 5.87
CA ASP A 55 11.04 7.23 6.27
C ASP A 55 9.57 7.02 6.60
N THR A 56 9.03 7.92 7.41
CA THR A 56 7.59 8.00 7.66
C THR A 56 6.95 8.98 6.69
N LEU A 57 5.95 8.51 5.94
CA LEU A 57 5.16 9.30 4.99
C LEU A 57 3.67 9.13 5.28
N ARG A 58 2.87 10.15 5.01
CA ARG A 58 1.41 10.05 5.11
C ARG A 58 0.83 9.43 3.83
N TRP A 59 -0.01 8.42 3.96
CA TRP A 59 -0.63 7.77 2.80
C TRP A 59 -1.81 8.57 2.24
N GLY A 60 -1.68 9.02 1.03
CA GLY A 60 -2.54 9.93 0.28
C GLY A 60 -1.68 11.09 -0.23
N LEU A 61 -1.16 10.97 -1.47
CA LEU A 61 -0.21 11.92 -2.04
C LEU A 61 -0.85 13.29 -2.22
N ILE A 62 -0.22 14.34 -1.69
CA ILE A 62 -0.61 15.72 -1.93
C ILE A 62 0.40 16.30 -2.93
N PRO A 63 -0.02 16.61 -4.16
CA PRO A 63 0.87 17.25 -5.14
C PRO A 63 1.38 18.59 -4.62
N SER A 64 2.62 18.96 -4.92
CA SER A 64 3.25 20.21 -4.45
C SER A 64 2.47 21.48 -4.79
N TRP A 65 1.69 21.46 -5.86
CA TRP A 65 0.85 22.58 -6.31
C TRP A 65 -0.54 22.62 -5.64
N ALA A 66 -0.91 21.61 -4.84
CA ALA A 66 -2.25 21.54 -4.26
C ALA A 66 -2.45 22.60 -3.18
N LYS A 67 -3.60 23.26 -3.22
CA LYS A 67 -4.02 24.27 -2.23
C LYS A 67 -4.83 23.66 -1.07
N ASP A 68 -5.46 22.50 -1.29
CA ASP A 68 -6.30 21.80 -0.31
C ASP A 68 -5.75 20.39 -0.07
N PRO A 69 -5.35 20.04 1.17
CA PRO A 69 -4.87 18.71 1.51
C PRO A 69 -5.91 17.60 1.34
N LYS A 70 -7.20 17.92 1.21
CA LYS A 70 -8.27 16.94 0.98
C LYS A 70 -8.09 16.15 -0.32
N ILE A 71 -7.27 16.64 -1.27
CA ILE A 71 -6.92 15.87 -2.46
C ILE A 71 -6.33 14.49 -2.09
N ALA A 72 -5.66 14.36 -0.93
CA ALA A 72 -5.09 13.13 -0.41
C ALA A 72 -6.08 11.94 -0.40
N TYR A 73 -7.36 12.19 -0.15
CA TYR A 73 -8.39 11.13 -0.16
C TYR A 73 -8.63 10.52 -1.55
N LYS A 74 -8.30 11.26 -2.62
CA LYS A 74 -8.46 10.81 -4.02
C LYS A 74 -7.18 10.28 -4.64
N THR A 75 -6.05 10.49 -3.95
CA THR A 75 -4.69 10.19 -4.46
C THR A 75 -3.97 9.12 -3.65
N ILE A 76 -4.72 8.27 -2.95
CA ILE A 76 -4.18 7.09 -2.24
C ILE A 76 -3.57 6.06 -3.20
N ASN A 77 -4.05 6.03 -4.45
CA ASN A 77 -3.55 5.16 -5.51
C ASN A 77 -3.31 5.92 -6.81
N ALA A 78 -2.18 5.62 -7.46
CA ALA A 78 -1.86 6.05 -8.81
C ALA A 78 -2.02 4.87 -9.78
N ARG A 79 -2.60 5.09 -10.97
CA ARG A 79 -2.76 4.04 -11.98
C ARG A 79 -1.52 3.94 -12.86
N VAL A 80 -0.98 2.75 -13.08
CA VAL A 80 0.15 2.50 -13.99
C VAL A 80 -0.07 3.15 -15.36
N GLU A 81 -1.29 3.07 -15.88
CA GLU A 81 -1.65 3.53 -17.23
C GLU A 81 -1.37 5.03 -17.42
N THR A 82 -1.55 5.82 -16.35
CA THR A 82 -1.49 7.30 -16.42
C THR A 82 -0.50 7.93 -15.44
N VAL A 83 0.25 7.14 -14.70
CA VAL A 83 1.14 7.63 -13.62
C VAL A 83 2.19 8.62 -14.09
N ASP A 84 2.67 8.49 -15.33
CA ASP A 84 3.68 9.31 -15.99
C ASP A 84 3.12 10.60 -16.63
N THR A 85 1.80 10.67 -16.82
CA THR A 85 1.15 11.80 -17.50
C THR A 85 0.21 12.59 -16.61
N ALA A 86 -0.42 11.93 -15.63
CA ALA A 86 -1.39 12.57 -14.74
C ALA A 86 -0.75 13.70 -13.90
N PRO A 87 -1.35 14.90 -13.84
CA PRO A 87 -0.78 16.07 -13.15
C PRO A 87 -0.39 15.82 -11.69
N SER A 88 -1.14 14.96 -10.99
CA SER A 88 -0.88 14.63 -9.59
C SER A 88 0.35 13.74 -9.38
N TYR A 89 0.81 13.01 -10.41
CA TYR A 89 1.82 11.96 -10.22
C TYR A 89 3.06 12.12 -11.10
N ARG A 90 2.94 12.75 -12.28
CA ARG A 90 4.01 12.80 -13.28
C ARG A 90 5.35 13.31 -12.75
N GLN A 91 5.34 14.31 -11.87
CA GLN A 91 6.57 14.86 -11.28
C GLN A 91 7.18 13.88 -10.25
N ALA A 92 6.34 13.29 -9.42
CA ALA A 92 6.76 12.27 -8.47
C ALA A 92 7.26 11.00 -9.18
N PHE A 93 6.62 10.60 -10.28
CA PHE A 93 7.06 9.48 -11.12
C PHE A 93 8.46 9.68 -11.69
N MET A 94 8.80 10.90 -12.10
CA MET A 94 10.14 11.19 -12.62
C MET A 94 11.22 11.24 -11.53
N LYS A 95 10.91 11.76 -10.32
CA LYS A 95 11.94 12.18 -9.36
C LYS A 95 11.78 11.64 -7.95
N ARG A 96 10.62 11.12 -7.56
CA ARG A 96 10.30 10.80 -6.15
C ARG A 96 9.59 9.46 -6.03
N ARG A 97 10.35 8.41 -6.25
CA ARG A 97 9.90 7.02 -6.13
C ARG A 97 10.19 6.48 -4.76
N CYS A 98 9.36 5.57 -4.30
CA CYS A 98 9.57 4.86 -3.04
C CYS A 98 9.07 3.42 -3.14
N LEU A 99 9.41 2.62 -2.14
CA LEU A 99 8.86 1.29 -1.92
C LEU A 99 8.11 1.33 -0.59
N ILE A 100 6.91 0.77 -0.56
CA ILE A 100 6.08 0.71 0.65
C ILE A 100 6.07 -0.73 1.15
N PRO A 101 6.75 -1.03 2.29
CA PRO A 101 6.82 -2.37 2.86
C PRO A 101 5.48 -2.82 3.41
N VAL A 102 5.10 -4.06 3.11
CA VAL A 102 3.84 -4.67 3.54
C VAL A 102 4.02 -6.17 3.81
N ASP A 103 3.15 -6.74 4.65
CA ASP A 103 3.06 -8.19 4.90
C ASP A 103 1.82 -8.81 4.25
N GLY A 104 0.90 -7.96 3.81
CA GLY A 104 -0.30 -8.36 3.09
C GLY A 104 -1.24 -7.19 2.88
N PHE A 105 -2.17 -7.34 1.98
CA PHE A 105 -3.19 -6.33 1.68
C PHE A 105 -4.57 -6.94 1.63
N TYR A 106 -5.58 -6.07 1.65
CA TYR A 106 -6.97 -6.46 1.67
C TYR A 106 -7.69 -5.98 0.42
N GLU A 107 -8.53 -6.85 -0.12
CA GLU A 107 -9.45 -6.54 -1.22
C GLU A 107 -10.82 -7.20 -0.97
N TRP A 108 -11.85 -6.61 -1.53
CA TRP A 108 -13.23 -7.02 -1.30
C TRP A 108 -13.80 -7.65 -2.57
N LYS A 109 -14.02 -8.97 -2.51
CA LYS A 109 -14.68 -9.71 -3.58
C LYS A 109 -16.17 -9.39 -3.58
N LYS A 110 -16.67 -8.91 -4.72
CA LYS A 110 -18.11 -8.71 -4.90
C LYS A 110 -18.80 -10.07 -5.03
N VAL A 111 -19.87 -10.25 -4.27
CA VAL A 111 -20.76 -11.42 -4.31
C VAL A 111 -22.21 -10.96 -4.39
N LEU A 112 -23.16 -11.90 -4.60
CA LEU A 112 -24.58 -11.60 -4.48
C LEU A 112 -24.87 -11.20 -3.03
N GLY A 113 -25.45 -10.03 -2.81
CA GLY A 113 -25.77 -9.50 -1.48
C GLY A 113 -24.70 -8.61 -0.84
N GLY A 114 -23.43 -8.56 -1.34
CA GLY A 114 -22.43 -7.73 -0.65
C GLY A 114 -21.01 -7.87 -1.13
N LYS A 115 -20.10 -7.78 -0.19
CA LYS A 115 -18.66 -7.93 -0.44
C LYS A 115 -18.01 -8.75 0.67
N ILE A 116 -17.20 -9.72 0.30
CA ILE A 116 -16.41 -10.52 1.22
C ILE A 116 -14.97 -10.00 1.21
N PRO A 117 -14.40 -9.59 2.37
CA PRO A 117 -13.01 -9.19 2.44
C PRO A 117 -12.10 -10.40 2.37
N TYR A 118 -11.01 -10.25 1.63
CA TYR A 118 -9.92 -11.20 1.52
C TYR A 118 -8.63 -10.56 1.97
N THR A 119 -7.80 -11.29 2.69
CA THR A 119 -6.39 -10.95 2.86
C THR A 119 -5.58 -11.65 1.80
N ILE A 120 -4.60 -10.94 1.24
CA ILE A 120 -3.71 -11.41 0.18
C ILE A 120 -2.27 -11.24 0.66
N SER A 121 -1.43 -12.27 0.57
CA SER A 121 -0.05 -12.25 1.02
C SER A 121 0.83 -13.20 0.20
N MET A 122 2.14 -13.19 0.46
CA MET A 122 3.06 -14.16 -0.11
C MET A 122 2.83 -15.55 0.50
N LYS A 123 2.99 -16.63 -0.30
CA LYS A 123 2.85 -18.02 0.18
C LYS A 123 3.81 -18.34 1.32
N ASN A 124 5.02 -17.80 1.27
CA ASN A 124 6.07 -17.99 2.26
C ASN A 124 5.99 -17.04 3.46
N ASN A 125 4.93 -16.22 3.55
CA ASN A 125 4.72 -15.19 4.57
C ASN A 125 5.82 -14.11 4.66
N SER A 126 6.71 -13.99 3.67
CA SER A 126 7.71 -12.93 3.67
C SER A 126 7.08 -11.56 3.41
N PRO A 127 7.63 -10.49 4.02
CA PRO A 127 7.26 -9.14 3.63
C PRO A 127 7.69 -8.86 2.18
N PHE A 128 6.97 -7.97 1.54
CA PHE A 128 7.19 -7.53 0.18
C PHE A 128 6.96 -6.02 0.06
N VAL A 129 7.15 -5.44 -1.10
CA VAL A 129 7.00 -4.00 -1.28
C VAL A 129 6.05 -3.67 -2.42
N PHE A 130 5.25 -2.62 -2.22
CA PHE A 130 4.54 -1.96 -3.30
C PHE A 130 5.42 -0.90 -3.95
N ALA A 131 5.31 -0.75 -5.27
CA ALA A 131 5.79 0.44 -5.97
C ALA A 131 4.97 1.65 -5.51
N GLY A 132 5.66 2.69 -5.07
CA GLY A 132 5.04 3.92 -4.60
C GLY A 132 5.72 5.16 -5.17
N LEU A 133 5.01 6.27 -5.02
CA LEU A 133 5.55 7.60 -5.27
C LEU A 133 5.39 8.43 -4.01
N TRP A 134 6.26 9.42 -3.81
CA TRP A 134 6.14 10.35 -2.70
C TRP A 134 6.23 11.81 -3.17
N GLU A 135 5.73 12.71 -2.34
CA GLU A 135 5.76 14.15 -2.60
C GLU A 135 5.97 14.92 -1.30
N GLY A 136 6.69 16.02 -1.39
CA GLY A 136 6.72 17.03 -0.34
C GLY A 136 5.74 18.13 -0.68
N TRP A 137 4.89 18.46 0.27
CA TRP A 137 3.91 19.54 0.17
C TRP A 137 4.09 20.48 1.36
N ASN A 138 4.16 21.77 1.08
CA ASN A 138 4.15 22.80 2.10
C ASN A 138 2.71 23.26 2.32
N ASP A 139 2.20 23.14 3.55
CA ASP A 139 0.87 23.61 3.93
C ASP A 139 0.82 25.12 3.87
N PRO A 140 0.06 25.74 2.95
CA PRO A 140 0.00 27.19 2.82
C PRO A 140 -0.65 27.90 4.02
N SER A 141 -1.29 27.16 4.93
CA SER A 141 -1.94 27.69 6.13
C SER A 141 -1.02 27.69 7.37
N THR A 142 -0.07 26.76 7.45
CA THR A 142 0.81 26.58 8.61
C THR A 142 2.29 26.75 8.30
N ASP A 143 2.66 26.77 7.02
CA ASP A 143 4.04 26.73 6.51
C ASP A 143 4.81 25.46 6.92
N GLU A 144 4.11 24.40 7.28
CA GLU A 144 4.71 23.13 7.65
C GLU A 144 4.87 22.20 6.45
N TRP A 145 5.99 21.48 6.40
CA TRP A 145 6.25 20.49 5.35
C TRP A 145 5.69 19.13 5.72
N LEU A 146 4.81 18.60 4.86
CA LEU A 146 4.27 17.26 4.96
C LEU A 146 4.81 16.40 3.80
N ARG A 147 5.36 15.24 4.13
CA ARG A 147 5.72 14.22 3.13
C ARG A 147 4.60 13.20 3.01
N THR A 148 4.16 12.96 1.78
CA THR A 148 3.03 12.10 1.48
C THR A 148 3.40 11.07 0.43
N CYS A 149 2.66 9.95 0.35
CA CYS A 149 2.90 8.91 -0.65
C CYS A 149 1.61 8.36 -1.26
N THR A 150 1.75 7.67 -2.38
CA THR A 150 0.70 6.92 -3.05
C THR A 150 1.20 5.54 -3.45
N ILE A 151 0.30 4.57 -3.52
CA ILE A 151 0.57 3.22 -4.01
C ILE A 151 0.22 3.15 -5.49
N ILE A 152 1.13 2.62 -6.32
CA ILE A 152 0.85 2.39 -7.73
C ILE A 152 0.02 1.11 -7.87
N THR A 153 -1.05 1.17 -8.67
CA THR A 153 -1.94 0.03 -8.95
C THR A 153 -2.03 -0.23 -10.44
N GLY A 154 -2.04 -1.50 -10.80
CA GLY A 154 -2.14 -1.97 -12.18
C GLY A 154 -3.24 -3.03 -12.36
N GLU A 155 -3.19 -3.73 -13.47
CA GLU A 155 -4.03 -4.90 -13.71
C GLU A 155 -3.72 -5.99 -12.68
N PRO A 156 -4.72 -6.79 -12.27
CA PRO A 156 -4.51 -7.92 -11.38
C PRO A 156 -3.85 -9.07 -12.15
N ASN A 157 -3.03 -9.85 -11.46
CA ASN A 157 -2.60 -11.14 -11.98
C ASN A 157 -3.78 -12.14 -12.04
N GLY A 158 -3.57 -13.32 -12.62
CA GLY A 158 -4.63 -14.33 -12.79
C GLY A 158 -5.27 -14.78 -11.48
N PHE A 159 -4.51 -14.75 -10.37
CA PHE A 159 -5.01 -15.14 -9.04
C PHE A 159 -5.89 -14.04 -8.40
N VAL A 160 -5.41 -12.79 -8.36
CA VAL A 160 -6.14 -11.66 -7.75
C VAL A 160 -7.35 -11.26 -8.59
N ARG A 161 -7.36 -11.51 -9.90
CA ARG A 161 -8.48 -11.22 -10.81
C ARG A 161 -9.81 -11.84 -10.36
N GLY A 162 -9.77 -12.98 -9.68
CA GLY A 162 -10.96 -13.61 -9.08
C GLY A 162 -11.51 -12.89 -7.85
N ILE A 163 -10.77 -11.90 -7.30
CA ILE A 163 -11.13 -11.13 -6.10
C ILE A 163 -11.45 -9.68 -6.48
N HIS A 164 -10.54 -9.04 -7.23
CA HIS A 164 -10.67 -7.62 -7.59
C HIS A 164 -10.09 -7.33 -8.98
N THR A 165 -10.59 -6.29 -9.64
CA THR A 165 -10.18 -5.87 -10.99
C THR A 165 -8.88 -5.08 -11.04
N ARG A 166 -8.30 -4.71 -9.90
CA ARG A 166 -7.02 -4.00 -9.76
C ARG A 166 -6.22 -4.64 -8.64
N MET A 167 -4.90 -4.52 -8.72
CA MET A 167 -4.01 -4.90 -7.62
C MET A 167 -2.87 -3.87 -7.48
N PRO A 168 -2.29 -3.70 -6.26
CA PRO A 168 -1.09 -2.91 -6.11
C PRO A 168 0.07 -3.55 -6.89
N VAL A 169 0.92 -2.71 -7.46
CA VAL A 169 2.13 -3.19 -8.13
C VAL A 169 3.14 -3.64 -7.08
N ILE A 170 3.45 -4.92 -7.08
CA ILE A 170 4.47 -5.53 -6.22
C ILE A 170 5.77 -5.62 -7.03
N LEU A 171 6.86 -5.06 -6.51
CA LEU A 171 8.14 -5.13 -7.19
C LEU A 171 8.98 -6.29 -6.65
N SER A 172 9.57 -7.07 -7.57
CA SER A 172 10.60 -8.06 -7.27
C SER A 172 11.88 -7.38 -6.79
N GLU A 173 12.66 -8.07 -5.95
CA GLU A 173 13.87 -7.50 -5.32
C GLU A 173 14.88 -6.97 -6.34
N GLU A 174 15.02 -7.61 -7.49
CA GLU A 174 15.88 -7.21 -8.62
C GLU A 174 15.56 -5.82 -9.18
N HIS A 175 14.30 -5.38 -9.04
CA HIS A 175 13.84 -4.08 -9.56
C HIS A 175 13.90 -2.95 -8.53
N HIS A 176 14.17 -3.23 -7.25
CA HIS A 176 14.11 -2.23 -6.19
C HIS A 176 15.07 -1.06 -6.45
N ASN A 177 16.33 -1.33 -6.81
CA ASN A 177 17.31 -0.26 -7.07
C ASN A 177 16.93 0.55 -8.30
N ALA A 178 16.67 -0.12 -9.42
CA ALA A 178 16.32 0.53 -10.67
C ALA A 178 15.08 1.40 -10.51
N TRP A 179 14.08 0.96 -9.71
CA TRP A 179 12.92 1.77 -9.37
C TRP A 179 13.29 2.99 -8.54
N LEU A 180 13.99 2.80 -7.42
CA LEU A 180 14.32 3.87 -6.48
C LEU A 180 15.24 4.94 -7.10
N CYS A 181 16.20 4.52 -7.95
CA CYS A 181 17.12 5.43 -8.63
C CYS A 181 16.55 6.08 -9.89
N GLY A 182 15.37 5.67 -10.34
CA GLY A 182 14.75 6.23 -11.55
C GLY A 182 15.29 5.65 -12.86
N GLU A 183 16.02 4.55 -12.79
CA GLU A 183 16.65 3.87 -13.94
C GLU A 183 15.68 3.01 -14.76
N ALA A 184 14.60 2.53 -14.12
CA ALA A 184 13.55 1.78 -14.80
C ALA A 184 12.24 2.58 -14.85
N GLY A 185 11.44 2.41 -15.90
CA GLY A 185 10.17 3.09 -16.13
C GLY A 185 8.95 2.22 -15.79
N LYS A 186 7.90 2.35 -16.61
CA LYS A 186 6.65 1.58 -16.46
C LYS A 186 6.78 0.11 -16.84
N GLU A 187 7.80 -0.27 -17.57
CA GLU A 187 8.05 -1.63 -18.05
C GLU A 187 8.19 -2.65 -16.93
N ILE A 188 8.64 -2.22 -15.74
CA ILE A 188 8.74 -3.09 -14.56
C ILE A 188 7.48 -3.11 -13.69
N LEU A 189 6.48 -2.25 -13.99
CA LEU A 189 5.23 -2.16 -13.23
C LEU A 189 4.19 -3.17 -13.74
N VAL A 190 4.56 -4.44 -13.71
CA VAL A 190 3.77 -5.56 -14.21
C VAL A 190 3.09 -6.35 -13.06
N PRO A 191 2.04 -7.13 -13.35
CA PRO A 191 1.43 -7.99 -12.34
C PRO A 191 2.42 -9.00 -11.76
N TYR A 192 2.47 -9.10 -10.43
CA TYR A 192 3.35 -10.03 -9.72
C TYR A 192 2.93 -11.51 -9.99
N PRO A 193 3.87 -12.48 -10.02
CA PRO A 193 3.57 -13.89 -10.29
C PRO A 193 2.50 -14.45 -9.35
N ALA A 194 1.42 -14.99 -9.94
CA ALA A 194 0.24 -15.48 -9.23
C ALA A 194 0.54 -16.70 -8.34
N ASP A 195 1.45 -17.56 -8.78
CA ASP A 195 1.87 -18.78 -8.10
C ASP A 195 2.63 -18.54 -6.79
N ARG A 196 3.12 -17.34 -6.57
CA ARG A 196 3.80 -16.91 -5.32
C ARG A 196 2.86 -16.35 -4.26
N MET A 197 1.57 -16.17 -4.58
CA MET A 197 0.59 -15.52 -3.72
C MET A 197 -0.43 -16.50 -3.15
N LYS A 198 -1.00 -16.14 -2.01
CA LYS A 198 -2.14 -16.81 -1.37
C LYS A 198 -3.16 -15.79 -0.88
N ALA A 199 -4.43 -16.20 -0.80
CA ALA A 199 -5.50 -15.39 -0.23
C ALA A 199 -6.53 -16.29 0.44
N TRP A 200 -7.21 -15.73 1.43
CA TRP A 200 -8.34 -16.38 2.10
C TRP A 200 -9.34 -15.31 2.58
N PRO A 201 -10.62 -15.70 2.71
CA PRO A 201 -11.64 -14.80 3.24
C PRO A 201 -11.40 -14.53 4.73
N ILE A 202 -11.70 -13.31 5.16
CA ILE A 202 -11.54 -12.86 6.53
C ILE A 202 -12.80 -12.16 7.04
N SER A 203 -12.87 -11.90 8.33
CA SER A 203 -13.99 -11.21 8.96
C SER A 203 -14.16 -9.78 8.45
N ALA A 204 -15.43 -9.33 8.36
CA ALA A 204 -15.79 -7.94 8.07
C ALA A 204 -15.26 -6.93 9.12
N ARG A 205 -14.70 -7.37 10.25
CA ARG A 205 -14.01 -6.51 11.23
C ARG A 205 -12.94 -5.62 10.58
N VAL A 206 -12.31 -6.08 9.49
CA VAL A 206 -11.33 -5.29 8.73
C VAL A 206 -11.89 -3.99 8.16
N ASN A 207 -13.22 -3.86 8.02
CA ASN A 207 -13.86 -2.66 7.48
C ASN A 207 -13.63 -1.44 8.39
N ASP A 208 -13.60 -1.63 9.70
CA ASP A 208 -13.29 -0.55 10.65
C ASP A 208 -11.77 -0.50 10.92
N PRO A 209 -11.08 0.61 10.61
CA PRO A 209 -9.65 0.77 10.87
C PRO A 209 -9.26 0.73 12.37
N LYS A 210 -10.22 0.87 13.27
CA LYS A 210 -10.00 0.76 14.72
C LYS A 210 -9.72 -0.68 15.16
N ASN A 211 -10.19 -1.65 14.39
CA ASN A 211 -9.82 -3.04 14.60
C ASN A 211 -8.41 -3.24 14.01
N ASP A 212 -7.41 -3.31 14.85
CA ASP A 212 -5.99 -3.41 14.46
C ASP A 212 -5.29 -4.48 15.31
N ASP A 213 -5.65 -5.73 15.10
CA ASP A 213 -5.17 -6.89 15.85
C ASP A 213 -4.98 -8.11 14.92
N PRO A 214 -4.21 -9.14 15.35
CA PRO A 214 -3.91 -10.31 14.52
C PRO A 214 -5.13 -11.15 14.15
N GLU A 215 -6.24 -11.05 14.88
CA GLU A 215 -7.47 -11.80 14.57
C GLU A 215 -8.14 -11.36 13.28
N ILE A 216 -7.84 -10.13 12.81
CA ILE A 216 -8.35 -9.62 11.53
C ILE A 216 -8.03 -10.55 10.36
N VAL A 217 -6.87 -11.20 10.39
CA VAL A 217 -6.41 -12.09 9.31
C VAL A 217 -6.80 -13.55 9.53
N ALA A 218 -7.52 -13.87 10.59
CA ALA A 218 -8.02 -15.21 10.81
C ALA A 218 -8.97 -15.62 9.67
N PRO A 219 -8.80 -16.82 9.09
CA PRO A 219 -9.69 -17.30 8.04
C PRO A 219 -11.11 -17.51 8.56
N VAL A 220 -12.10 -17.18 7.71
CA VAL A 220 -13.51 -17.45 8.01
C VAL A 220 -14.09 -18.41 6.96
N GLU A 221 -15.02 -19.26 7.38
CA GLU A 221 -15.76 -20.12 6.45
C GLU A 221 -16.80 -19.27 5.70
N LEU A 222 -16.91 -19.45 4.38
CA LEU A 222 -17.80 -18.63 3.54
C LEU A 222 -19.29 -18.81 3.88
N GLU A 223 -19.69 -19.98 4.41
CA GLU A 223 -21.06 -20.24 4.85
C GLU A 223 -21.46 -19.40 6.08
N SER A 224 -20.51 -19.03 6.93
CA SER A 224 -20.76 -18.20 8.12
C SER A 224 -20.97 -16.72 7.77
N VAL A 225 -20.34 -16.25 6.70
CA VAL A 225 -20.47 -14.85 6.25
C VAL A 225 -21.85 -14.59 5.63
N ALA A 226 -22.40 -15.54 4.88
CA ALA A 226 -23.73 -15.40 4.28
C ALA A 226 -24.85 -15.35 5.35
N ARG A 227 -24.68 -15.99 6.51
CA ARG A 227 -25.69 -16.01 7.59
C ARG A 227 -25.70 -14.78 8.50
N GLN A 228 -24.60 -14.00 8.53
CA GLN A 228 -24.56 -12.78 9.35
C GLN A 228 -25.32 -11.60 8.73
N GLU A 229 -25.59 -11.64 7.42
CA GLU A 229 -26.34 -10.60 6.72
C GLU A 229 -27.87 -10.79 6.84
N ASP A 230 -28.35 -12.00 7.20
CA ASP A 230 -29.78 -12.30 7.36
C ASP A 230 -30.34 -12.10 8.78
N SER A 231 -29.55 -11.60 9.72
CA SER A 231 -30.06 -11.27 11.06
C SER A 231 -30.74 -9.90 11.01
N PRO A 232 -32.07 -9.82 11.19
CA PRO A 232 -32.77 -8.53 11.23
C PRO A 232 -32.26 -7.75 12.44
N GLN A 233 -31.83 -6.50 12.19
CA GLN A 233 -31.62 -5.53 13.27
C GLN A 233 -32.98 -5.35 13.96
N LEU A 234 -33.11 -5.94 15.13
CA LEU A 234 -34.22 -5.65 16.03
C LEU A 234 -34.09 -4.17 16.42
N LEU A 235 -35.11 -3.39 16.02
CA LEU A 235 -35.37 -2.00 16.36
C LEU A 235 -35.54 -1.82 17.88
#